data_f235d62e9e67e55609462971d138ed0d
#
_entry.id   f235d62e9e67e55609462971d138ed0d
#
_cell.length_a   1.000
_cell.length_b   1.000
_cell.length_c   1.000
_cell.angle_alpha   90.00
_cell.angle_beta   90.00
_cell.angle_gamma   90.00
#
_symmetry.space_group_name_H-M   'P 1'
#
loop_
_entity.id
_entity.type
_entity.pdbx_description
1 polymer ?
#
loop_
_entity_poly.entity_id
_entity_poly.type
_entity_poly.pdbx_seq_one_letter_code
_entity_poly.pdbx_strand_id
1 'polypeptide(L)'
;MRSLASLALLPLLTAATIPSTPDLGKAEGRCRSNEPGPAFIVSVAGLRDRTGQFKLEVYPATAADFLADDNVLVAAGKTFRRVEVPVPASGPTELCVRVPRAGRYGVVVLHDRNRDRRFNWRVDGIGFAGNPRLGLSQPDVAEASAVAGSGRTSITIAMNYLRGMRMRPLATD
;
A
#
# COMPACT_ATOMS: atom_id res chain seq x y z
N MET A 1 8.03 56.31 33.58
CA MET A 1 8.43 54.93 33.36
C MET A 1 7.54 54.38 32.25
N ARG A 2 8.09 54.21 31.05
CA ARG A 2 7.35 53.69 29.87
C ARG A 2 7.79 52.24 29.67
N SER A 3 6.88 51.28 29.89
CA SER A 3 7.09 49.86 29.58
C SER A 3 7.01 49.65 28.08
N LEU A 4 8.11 49.20 27.49
CA LEU A 4 8.15 48.71 26.11
C LEU A 4 7.69 47.25 26.13
N ALA A 5 6.50 47.00 25.60
CA ALA A 5 6.03 45.65 25.36
C ALA A 5 6.70 45.11 24.08
N SER A 6 7.60 44.13 24.25
CA SER A 6 8.20 43.41 23.13
C SER A 6 7.18 42.46 22.53
N LEU A 7 6.73 42.72 21.32
CA LEU A 7 5.89 41.82 20.53
C LEU A 7 6.78 40.73 19.94
N ALA A 8 6.69 39.51 20.49
CA ALA A 8 7.39 38.35 19.95
C ALA A 8 6.64 37.88 18.70
N LEU A 9 7.25 38.06 17.54
CA LEU A 9 6.76 37.49 16.26
C LEU A 9 7.05 35.98 16.25
N LEU A 10 6.03 35.15 16.41
CA LEU A 10 6.16 33.71 16.16
C LEU A 10 6.27 33.46 14.65
N PRO A 11 7.31 32.75 14.17
CA PRO A 11 7.38 32.37 12.78
C PRO A 11 6.27 31.35 12.49
N LEU A 12 5.40 31.65 11.52
CA LEU A 12 4.49 30.66 10.93
C LEU A 12 5.35 29.66 10.15
N LEU A 13 5.49 28.44 10.66
CA LEU A 13 6.01 27.31 9.87
C LEU A 13 4.94 26.96 8.84
N THR A 14 5.15 27.35 7.60
CA THR A 14 4.38 26.82 6.46
C THR A 14 4.81 25.37 6.23
N ALA A 15 3.93 24.42 6.47
CA ALA A 15 4.15 23.04 6.10
C ALA A 15 4.28 22.97 4.56
N ALA A 16 5.43 22.53 4.06
CA ALA A 16 5.63 22.32 2.64
C ALA A 16 4.72 21.16 2.18
N THR A 17 3.85 21.44 1.21
CA THR A 17 3.03 20.39 0.59
C THR A 17 3.88 19.59 -0.41
N ILE A 18 3.99 18.29 -0.20
CA ILE A 18 4.65 17.37 -1.13
C ILE A 18 3.60 16.98 -2.18
N PRO A 19 3.88 17.12 -3.50
CA PRO A 19 2.94 16.66 -4.52
C PRO A 19 2.88 15.13 -4.55
N SER A 20 1.67 14.56 -4.75
CA SER A 20 1.54 13.12 -5.03
C SER A 20 2.18 12.81 -6.37
N THR A 21 3.12 11.87 -6.38
CA THR A 21 3.79 11.42 -7.60
C THR A 21 3.84 9.89 -7.64
N PRO A 22 3.95 9.33 -8.86
CA PRO A 22 4.12 7.89 -9.02
C PRO A 22 5.31 7.29 -8.25
N ASP A 23 6.31 8.09 -7.93
CA ASP A 23 7.59 7.62 -7.37
C ASP A 23 7.64 7.63 -5.84
N LEU A 24 6.65 8.25 -5.19
CA LEU A 24 6.57 8.25 -3.72
C LEU A 24 6.56 6.82 -3.17
N GLY A 25 7.43 6.57 -2.21
CA GLY A 25 7.56 5.31 -1.52
C GLY A 25 8.24 4.18 -2.30
N LYS A 26 8.59 4.38 -3.59
CA LYS A 26 9.24 3.35 -4.41
C LYS A 26 10.69 3.09 -4.02
N ALA A 27 11.47 4.11 -3.80
CA ALA A 27 12.89 3.97 -3.43
C ALA A 27 13.03 3.21 -2.11
N GLU A 28 12.21 3.57 -1.12
CA GLU A 28 12.21 2.97 0.21
C GLU A 28 11.55 1.59 0.22
N GLY A 29 10.58 1.33 -0.67
CA GLY A 29 9.88 0.06 -0.80
C GLY A 29 10.67 -1.00 -1.55
N ARG A 30 11.64 -0.61 -2.38
CA ARG A 30 12.42 -1.55 -3.21
C ARG A 30 13.25 -2.50 -2.36
N CYS A 31 13.07 -3.81 -2.56
CA CYS A 31 13.93 -4.82 -1.96
C CYS A 31 15.30 -4.85 -2.63
N ARG A 32 16.32 -5.21 -1.87
CA ARG A 32 17.67 -5.49 -2.33
C ARG A 32 17.75 -6.93 -2.88
N SER A 33 18.76 -7.27 -3.66
CA SER A 33 18.95 -8.62 -4.21
C SER A 33 18.96 -9.72 -3.13
N ASN A 34 19.54 -9.43 -1.96
CA ASN A 34 19.55 -10.31 -0.80
C ASN A 34 18.87 -9.61 0.38
N GLU A 35 17.61 -9.25 0.22
CA GLU A 35 16.88 -8.47 1.22
C GLU A 35 16.86 -9.18 2.58
N PRO A 36 17.50 -8.64 3.61
CA PRO A 36 17.50 -9.26 4.93
C PRO A 36 16.19 -9.00 5.69
N GLY A 37 15.42 -8.01 5.25
CA GLY A 37 14.24 -7.49 5.93
C GLY A 37 14.57 -6.30 6.85
N PRO A 38 13.55 -5.79 7.55
CA PRO A 38 12.14 -6.19 7.49
C PRO A 38 11.50 -5.98 6.12
N ALA A 39 10.85 -7.00 5.61
CA ALA A 39 10.18 -6.95 4.31
C ALA A 39 9.02 -7.95 4.23
N PHE A 40 8.02 -7.64 3.42
CA PHE A 40 7.02 -8.62 3.00
C PHE A 40 7.39 -9.24 1.67
N ILE A 41 7.25 -10.57 1.59
CA ILE A 41 7.20 -11.34 0.35
C ILE A 41 5.72 -11.66 0.13
N VAL A 42 5.13 -11.04 -0.87
CA VAL A 42 3.70 -11.10 -1.13
C VAL A 42 3.43 -12.02 -2.32
N SER A 43 2.88 -13.20 -2.06
CA SER A 43 2.37 -14.09 -3.11
C SER A 43 0.96 -13.66 -3.48
N VAL A 44 0.76 -13.27 -4.74
CA VAL A 44 -0.54 -12.84 -5.26
C VAL A 44 -1.27 -14.05 -5.86
N ALA A 45 -2.44 -14.39 -5.32
CA ALA A 45 -3.24 -15.55 -5.74
C ALA A 45 -4.55 -15.14 -6.42
N GLY A 46 -5.11 -16.03 -7.23
CA GLY A 46 -6.43 -15.86 -7.83
C GLY A 46 -6.49 -14.75 -8.88
N LEU A 47 -5.50 -14.66 -9.75
CA LEU A 47 -5.51 -13.70 -10.86
C LEU A 47 -6.56 -14.07 -11.90
N ARG A 48 -7.28 -13.06 -12.40
CA ARG A 48 -8.21 -13.21 -13.52
C ARG A 48 -7.47 -13.48 -14.84
N ASP A 49 -6.36 -12.79 -15.02
CA ASP A 49 -5.47 -12.90 -16.19
C ASP A 49 -4.09 -12.34 -15.81
N ARG A 50 -3.18 -12.31 -16.79
CA ARG A 50 -1.81 -11.81 -16.58
C ARG A 50 -1.53 -10.55 -17.37
N THR A 51 -2.52 -9.69 -17.52
CA THR A 51 -2.38 -8.38 -18.16
C THR A 51 -2.06 -7.29 -17.13
N GLY A 52 -1.56 -6.15 -17.59
CA GLY A 52 -1.37 -4.98 -16.75
C GLY A 52 -0.15 -5.06 -15.83
N GLN A 53 -0.32 -4.55 -14.62
CA GLN A 53 0.72 -4.46 -13.61
C GLN A 53 0.16 -4.68 -12.20
N PHE A 54 1.03 -5.04 -11.28
CA PHE A 54 0.74 -4.97 -9.85
C PHE A 54 1.19 -3.64 -9.28
N LYS A 55 0.37 -3.06 -8.41
CA LYS A 55 0.74 -1.97 -7.53
C LYS A 55 0.53 -2.44 -6.09
N LEU A 56 1.62 -2.71 -5.38
CA LEU A 56 1.64 -3.11 -3.98
C LEU A 56 1.95 -1.89 -3.14
N GLU A 57 1.10 -1.61 -2.16
CA GLU A 57 1.26 -0.48 -1.26
C GLU A 57 1.18 -0.90 0.19
N VAL A 58 2.00 -0.24 1.03
CA VAL A 58 2.09 -0.48 2.48
C VAL A 58 1.84 0.82 3.21
N TYR A 59 0.95 0.75 4.20
CA TYR A 59 0.44 1.87 4.99
C TYR A 59 0.66 1.63 6.49
N PRO A 60 0.62 2.68 7.32
CA PRO A 60 0.47 2.49 8.75
C PRO A 60 -0.83 1.73 9.06
N ALA A 61 -0.79 0.86 10.08
CA ALA A 61 -1.95 0.06 10.46
C ALA A 61 -2.88 0.84 11.42
N THR A 62 -3.29 2.05 11.02
CA THR A 62 -4.27 2.87 11.76
C THR A 62 -5.42 3.22 10.84
N ALA A 63 -6.63 3.35 11.38
CA ALA A 63 -7.81 3.68 10.58
C ALA A 63 -7.67 5.05 9.86
N ALA A 64 -6.95 6.00 10.46
CA ALA A 64 -6.75 7.32 9.88
C ALA A 64 -5.76 7.34 8.72
N ASP A 65 -4.82 6.39 8.68
CA ASP A 65 -3.71 6.40 7.72
C ASP A 65 -3.83 5.32 6.64
N PHE A 66 -4.66 4.31 6.88
CA PHE A 66 -4.85 3.24 5.91
C PHE A 66 -5.59 3.76 4.68
N LEU A 67 -4.97 3.59 3.52
CA LEU A 67 -5.42 4.12 2.22
C LEU A 67 -5.52 5.67 2.15
N ALA A 68 -4.88 6.38 3.08
CA ALA A 68 -4.73 7.83 2.97
C ALA A 68 -3.78 8.20 1.81
N ASP A 69 -3.87 9.45 1.36
CA ASP A 69 -3.06 9.95 0.26
C ASP A 69 -1.56 9.82 0.56
N ASP A 70 -0.80 9.34 -0.40
CA ASP A 70 0.62 9.04 -0.31
C ASP A 70 1.45 10.27 0.10
N ASN A 71 1.18 11.42 -0.49
CA ASN A 71 1.86 12.67 -0.20
C ASN A 71 1.56 13.17 1.22
N VAL A 72 0.36 12.95 1.73
CA VAL A 72 -0.01 13.31 3.11
C VAL A 72 0.76 12.46 4.11
N LEU A 73 0.85 11.15 3.86
CA LEU A 73 1.61 10.24 4.71
C LEU A 73 3.10 10.57 4.71
N VAL A 74 3.69 10.80 3.54
CA VAL A 74 5.11 11.10 3.40
C VAL A 74 5.44 12.47 4.02
N ALA A 75 4.62 13.50 3.79
CA ALA A 75 4.79 14.81 4.41
C ALA A 75 4.71 14.77 5.95
N ALA A 76 3.89 13.86 6.49
CA ALA A 76 3.78 13.62 7.92
C ALA A 76 4.89 12.69 8.49
N GLY A 77 5.87 12.27 7.69
CA GLY A 77 6.93 11.35 8.10
C GLY A 77 6.42 9.93 8.40
N LYS A 78 5.22 9.60 7.93
CA LYS A 78 4.60 8.28 8.13
C LYS A 78 5.08 7.28 7.09
N THR A 79 4.92 6.00 7.41
CA THR A 79 5.29 4.92 6.49
C THR A 79 4.33 4.89 5.30
N PHE A 80 4.89 5.09 4.12
CA PHE A 80 4.25 4.74 2.85
C PHE A 80 5.29 4.05 1.96
N ARG A 81 4.96 2.89 1.39
CA ARG A 81 5.83 2.15 0.48
C ARG A 81 5.03 1.71 -0.73
N ARG A 82 5.66 1.75 -1.90
CA ARG A 82 5.05 1.34 -3.17
C ARG A 82 6.01 0.50 -3.98
N VAL A 83 5.49 -0.57 -4.56
CA VAL A 83 6.18 -1.38 -5.55
C VAL A 83 5.24 -1.55 -6.74
N GLU A 84 5.71 -1.24 -7.93
CA GLU A 84 4.97 -1.45 -9.18
C GLU A 84 5.81 -2.31 -10.10
N VAL A 85 5.23 -3.41 -10.56
CA VAL A 85 5.87 -4.33 -11.51
C VAL A 85 4.84 -4.86 -12.52
N PRO A 86 5.24 -5.10 -13.76
CA PRO A 86 4.38 -5.80 -14.72
C PRO A 86 3.95 -7.16 -14.16
N VAL A 87 2.72 -7.60 -14.47
CA VAL A 87 2.30 -8.97 -14.16
C VAL A 87 3.17 -9.93 -14.98
N PRO A 88 3.87 -10.91 -14.35
CA PRO A 88 4.68 -11.86 -15.10
C PRO A 88 3.79 -12.71 -16.01
N ALA A 89 4.22 -12.94 -17.24
CA ALA A 89 3.47 -13.71 -18.23
C ALA A 89 3.22 -15.17 -17.80
N SER A 90 4.12 -15.72 -16.98
CA SER A 90 4.03 -17.09 -16.42
C SER A 90 4.77 -17.19 -15.09
N GLY A 91 4.61 -18.32 -14.41
CA GLY A 91 5.30 -18.59 -13.15
C GLY A 91 4.70 -17.87 -11.94
N PRO A 92 5.44 -17.83 -10.82
CA PRO A 92 4.99 -17.24 -9.57
C PRO A 92 4.70 -15.75 -9.69
N THR A 93 3.74 -15.28 -8.92
CA THR A 93 3.36 -13.87 -8.80
C THR A 93 3.75 -13.37 -7.42
N GLU A 94 5.05 -13.17 -7.23
CA GLU A 94 5.62 -12.71 -5.97
C GLU A 94 6.13 -11.28 -6.07
N LEU A 95 5.85 -10.50 -5.05
CA LEU A 95 6.30 -9.12 -4.89
C LEU A 95 7.08 -9.01 -3.59
N CYS A 96 8.12 -8.19 -3.59
CA CYS A 96 8.87 -7.88 -2.38
C CYS A 96 8.76 -6.39 -2.07
N VAL A 97 8.41 -6.06 -0.83
CA VAL A 97 8.37 -4.68 -0.35
C VAL A 97 9.04 -4.55 1.01
N ARG A 98 10.02 -3.66 1.10
CA ARG A 98 10.67 -3.33 2.37
C ARG A 98 9.78 -2.46 3.23
N VAL A 99 9.88 -2.67 4.55
CA VAL A 99 9.27 -1.80 5.56
C VAL A 99 10.35 -1.27 6.51
N PRO A 100 10.14 -0.13 7.19
CA PRO A 100 11.21 0.51 7.96
C PRO A 100 11.62 -0.26 9.22
N ARG A 101 10.73 -1.08 9.78
CA ARG A 101 10.96 -1.87 11.00
C ARG A 101 9.95 -3.01 11.10
N ALA A 102 10.20 -3.95 11.99
CA ALA A 102 9.19 -4.94 12.40
C ALA A 102 7.96 -4.24 12.97
N GLY A 103 6.77 -4.75 12.67
CA GLY A 103 5.51 -4.15 13.13
C GLY A 103 4.33 -4.50 12.23
N ARG A 104 3.16 -4.01 12.59
CA ARG A 104 1.92 -4.20 11.82
C ARG A 104 1.77 -3.10 10.77
N TYR A 105 1.35 -3.50 9.57
CA TYR A 105 1.13 -2.62 8.43
C TYR A 105 -0.12 -3.03 7.67
N GLY A 106 -0.88 -2.04 7.19
CA GLY A 106 -1.89 -2.26 6.15
C GLY A 106 -1.19 -2.56 4.83
N VAL A 107 -1.62 -3.61 4.13
CA VAL A 107 -1.01 -4.02 2.86
C VAL A 107 -2.09 -4.27 1.83
N VAL A 108 -1.95 -3.62 0.67
CA VAL A 108 -2.90 -3.75 -0.45
C VAL A 108 -2.16 -4.04 -1.75
N VAL A 109 -2.73 -4.88 -2.58
CA VAL A 109 -2.30 -5.13 -3.95
C VAL A 109 -3.42 -4.74 -4.90
N LEU A 110 -3.13 -3.85 -5.82
CA LEU A 110 -3.96 -3.56 -6.98
C LEU A 110 -3.43 -4.36 -8.18
N HIS A 111 -4.28 -5.14 -8.82
CA HIS A 111 -4.05 -5.66 -10.16
C HIS A 111 -4.61 -4.66 -11.15
N ASP A 112 -3.79 -3.68 -11.51
CA ASP A 112 -4.09 -2.60 -12.43
C ASP A 112 -3.98 -3.12 -13.88
N ARG A 113 -5.11 -3.57 -14.42
CA ARG A 113 -5.15 -4.29 -15.70
C ARG A 113 -5.01 -3.37 -16.92
N ASN A 114 -5.38 -2.11 -16.78
CA ASN A 114 -5.28 -1.10 -17.85
C ASN A 114 -4.07 -0.16 -17.69
N ARG A 115 -3.30 -0.29 -16.58
CA ARG A 115 -2.10 0.52 -16.25
C ARG A 115 -2.38 2.01 -16.11
N ASP A 116 -3.58 2.39 -15.67
CA ASP A 116 -3.93 3.77 -15.39
C ASP A 116 -3.59 4.21 -13.95
N ARG A 117 -3.11 3.27 -13.09
CA ARG A 117 -2.69 3.43 -11.70
C ARG A 117 -3.83 3.81 -10.75
N ARG A 118 -5.06 3.75 -11.22
CA ARG A 118 -6.28 4.02 -10.45
C ARG A 118 -7.08 2.74 -10.28
N PHE A 119 -7.63 2.54 -9.10
CA PHE A 119 -8.53 1.41 -8.90
C PHE A 119 -9.88 1.66 -9.58
N ASN A 120 -10.20 0.82 -10.53
CA ASN A 120 -11.52 0.73 -11.14
C ASN A 120 -12.13 -0.65 -10.87
N TRP A 121 -13.08 -0.71 -9.98
CA TRP A 121 -13.73 -1.95 -9.54
C TRP A 121 -14.34 -2.81 -10.68
N ARG A 122 -14.61 -2.22 -11.85
CA ARG A 122 -15.12 -2.95 -13.03
C ARG A 122 -14.02 -3.59 -13.87
N VAL A 123 -12.84 -3.02 -13.82
CA VAL A 123 -11.69 -3.41 -14.66
C VAL A 123 -10.69 -4.22 -13.86
N ASP A 124 -10.33 -3.72 -12.67
CA ASP A 124 -9.18 -4.14 -11.90
C ASP A 124 -9.53 -5.19 -10.84
N GLY A 125 -8.47 -5.76 -10.28
CA GLY A 125 -8.55 -6.58 -9.08
C GLY A 125 -7.94 -5.87 -7.89
N ILE A 126 -8.42 -6.17 -6.70
CA ILE A 126 -7.84 -5.67 -5.45
C ILE A 126 -7.78 -6.77 -4.40
N GLY A 127 -6.69 -6.80 -3.65
CA GLY A 127 -6.50 -7.72 -2.55
C GLY A 127 -5.84 -7.03 -1.35
N PHE A 128 -6.08 -7.54 -0.17
CA PHE A 128 -5.55 -7.02 1.08
C PHE A 128 -4.90 -8.12 1.90
N ALA A 129 -3.89 -7.80 2.70
CA ALA A 129 -3.41 -8.74 3.70
C ALA A 129 -4.55 -9.20 4.60
N GLY A 130 -4.44 -10.43 5.14
CA GLY A 130 -5.53 -11.01 5.94
C GLY A 130 -6.74 -11.49 5.12
N ASN A 131 -6.82 -11.14 3.83
CA ASN A 131 -7.89 -11.57 2.91
C ASN A 131 -9.31 -11.30 3.45
N PRO A 132 -9.63 -10.07 3.87
CA PRO A 132 -10.95 -9.74 4.39
C PRO A 132 -12.03 -9.93 3.32
N ARG A 133 -13.25 -10.19 3.76
CA ARG A 133 -14.41 -10.15 2.86
C ARG A 133 -14.70 -8.70 2.47
N LEU A 134 -14.65 -8.41 1.17
CA LEU A 134 -14.90 -7.06 0.69
C LEU A 134 -16.40 -6.77 0.61
N GLY A 135 -16.79 -5.64 1.21
CA GLY A 135 -18.13 -5.04 1.12
C GLY A 135 -18.21 -3.98 0.01
N LEU A 136 -19.03 -2.96 0.25
CA LEU A 136 -19.15 -1.77 -0.60
C LEU A 136 -18.20 -0.64 -0.19
N SER A 137 -17.51 -0.79 0.94
CA SER A 137 -16.52 0.14 1.49
C SER A 137 -15.16 -0.56 1.60
N GLN A 138 -14.13 0.22 1.86
CA GLN A 138 -12.81 -0.31 2.23
C GLN A 138 -12.91 -1.20 3.47
N PRO A 139 -12.10 -2.26 3.57
CA PRO A 139 -12.06 -3.11 4.76
C PRO A 139 -11.46 -2.36 5.96
N ASP A 140 -11.76 -2.82 7.16
CA ASP A 140 -11.08 -2.36 8.36
C ASP A 140 -9.58 -2.69 8.26
N VAL A 141 -8.74 -1.76 8.68
CA VAL A 141 -7.28 -1.95 8.66
C VAL A 141 -6.83 -3.11 9.53
N ALA A 142 -7.55 -3.42 10.61
CA ALA A 142 -7.25 -4.57 11.46
C ALA A 142 -7.35 -5.89 10.68
N GLU A 143 -8.31 -6.00 9.74
CA GLU A 143 -8.51 -7.16 8.88
C GLU A 143 -7.62 -7.13 7.62
N ALA A 144 -7.19 -5.94 7.20
CA ALA A 144 -6.40 -5.68 5.98
C ALA A 144 -4.91 -5.49 6.26
N SER A 145 -4.40 -6.03 7.36
CA SER A 145 -3.02 -5.83 7.80
C SER A 145 -2.28 -7.13 8.06
N ALA A 146 -0.94 -7.04 8.00
CA ALA A 146 -0.02 -8.12 8.37
C ALA A 146 1.08 -7.61 9.31
N VAL A 147 1.72 -8.52 10.03
CA VAL A 147 2.84 -8.21 10.92
C VAL A 147 4.14 -8.59 10.22
N ALA A 148 4.99 -7.60 9.95
CA ALA A 148 6.36 -7.82 9.51
C ALA A 148 7.25 -8.21 10.69
N GLY A 149 7.99 -9.30 10.58
CA GLY A 149 9.07 -9.64 11.50
C GLY A 149 10.34 -8.82 11.24
N SER A 150 11.43 -9.13 11.93
CA SER A 150 12.75 -8.51 11.70
C SER A 150 13.39 -8.94 10.37
N GLY A 151 13.01 -10.08 9.83
CA GLY A 151 13.43 -10.61 8.54
C GLY A 151 12.36 -10.47 7.47
N ARG A 152 12.43 -11.35 6.46
CA ARG A 152 11.39 -11.48 5.43
C ARG A 152 10.18 -12.20 6.00
N THR A 153 8.99 -11.67 5.77
CA THR A 153 7.72 -12.26 6.18
C THR A 153 6.90 -12.56 4.93
N SER A 154 6.60 -13.84 4.69
CA SER A 154 5.77 -14.26 3.56
C SER A 154 4.29 -14.15 3.92
N ILE A 155 3.51 -13.55 3.01
CA ILE A 155 2.04 -13.46 3.10
C ILE A 155 1.43 -13.79 1.75
N THR A 156 0.20 -14.31 1.75
CA THR A 156 -0.57 -14.54 0.53
C THR A 156 -1.75 -13.60 0.49
N ILE A 157 -1.92 -12.90 -0.63
CA ILE A 157 -3.04 -12.00 -0.88
C ILE A 157 -3.86 -12.54 -2.05
N ALA A 158 -5.12 -12.87 -1.78
CA ALA A 158 -6.08 -13.30 -2.79
C ALA A 158 -6.69 -12.08 -3.48
N MET A 159 -6.69 -12.09 -4.81
CA MET A 159 -7.27 -11.02 -5.60
C MET A 159 -8.78 -11.16 -5.69
N ASN A 160 -9.45 -10.04 -5.49
CA ASN A 160 -10.90 -9.92 -5.64
C ASN A 160 -11.21 -9.12 -6.91
N TYR A 161 -12.21 -9.57 -7.65
CA TYR A 161 -12.72 -8.91 -8.85
C TYR A 161 -14.23 -8.77 -8.76
N LEU A 162 -14.79 -7.85 -9.55
CA LEU A 162 -16.24 -7.74 -9.65
C LEU A 162 -16.86 -9.03 -10.16
N ARG A 163 -17.76 -9.61 -9.35
CA ARG A 163 -18.60 -10.76 -9.68
C ARG A 163 -20.04 -10.47 -9.26
N GLY A 164 -20.89 -10.23 -10.24
CA GLY A 164 -22.20 -9.65 -9.99
C GLY A 164 -22.07 -8.23 -9.42
N MET A 165 -22.57 -7.99 -8.23
CA MET A 165 -22.53 -6.66 -7.59
C MET A 165 -21.51 -6.55 -6.45
N ARG A 166 -20.55 -7.50 -6.34
CA ARG A 166 -19.60 -7.52 -5.22
C ARG A 166 -18.19 -7.88 -5.70
N MET A 167 -17.20 -7.34 -5.02
CA MET A 167 -15.81 -7.77 -5.15
C MET A 167 -15.62 -9.10 -4.41
N ARG A 168 -15.17 -10.13 -5.13
CA ARG A 168 -14.98 -11.49 -4.57
C ARG A 168 -13.76 -12.16 -5.22
N PRO A 169 -13.11 -13.10 -4.52
CA PRO A 169 -12.12 -13.96 -5.14
C PRO A 169 -12.73 -14.74 -6.31
N LEU A 170 -11.91 -15.07 -7.29
CA LEU A 170 -12.28 -16.03 -8.30
C LEU A 170 -12.45 -17.40 -7.63
N ALA A 171 -13.39 -18.22 -8.10
CA ALA A 171 -13.48 -19.60 -7.65
C ALA A 171 -12.16 -20.29 -8.01
N THR A 172 -11.55 -20.97 -7.07
CA THR A 172 -10.49 -21.95 -7.35
C THR A 172 -11.21 -23.19 -7.87
N ASP A 173 -10.97 -23.52 -9.15
CA ASP A 173 -11.34 -24.82 -9.70
C ASP A 173 -10.52 -25.93 -9.04
#